data_8b3d4bb58c7fdfc5db62823359957e0c
#
_entry.id   8b3d4bb58c7fdfc5db62823359957e0c
#
_cell.length_a   1.000
_cell.length_b   1.000
_cell.length_c   1.000
_cell.angle_alpha   90.00
_cell.angle_beta   90.00
_cell.angle_gamma   90.00
#
_symmetry.space_group_name_H-M   'P 1'
#
loop_
_entity.id
_entity.type
_entity.pdbx_description
1 polymer ?
#
loop_
_entity_poly.entity_id
_entity_poly.type
_entity_poly.pdbx_seq_one_letter_code
_entity_poly.pdbx_strand_id
1 'polypeptide(L)'
;VRNWISYLLESGLKARSVNRKISTLKSYFRFLLISNYSDSNPTLKITSPKTSKRLPVFIEKDKINSLLDANFFEDNFMGHRDKLILELFYFTGIRLSELLNISISDIDFNNSQIKVLGKRNKERLIPLTYSLISDLKRFINKFNLGNYLFVDENKKKLYSKKVYRIVNKYISKVSSLKKKSPHILRHSFATHMLNNGADINAIKEILGHSNLSATQIYTHNSIKKLKNVHKQAHPKA
;
A
#
# COMPACT_ATOMS: atom_id res chain seq x y z
N VAL A 1 35.42 -4.38 -2.24
CA VAL A 1 33.97 -4.57 -2.19
C VAL A 1 33.60 -6.06 -2.34
N ARG A 2 34.21 -6.82 -3.31
CA ARG A 2 33.88 -8.25 -3.50
C ARG A 2 34.16 -9.07 -2.24
N ASN A 3 35.34 -8.97 -1.66
CA ASN A 3 35.71 -9.69 -0.42
C ASN A 3 34.76 -9.36 0.74
N TRP A 4 34.32 -8.12 0.86
CA TRP A 4 33.33 -7.72 1.85
C TRP A 4 31.96 -8.38 1.60
N ILE A 5 31.53 -8.54 0.34
CA ILE A 5 30.28 -9.25 0.00
C ILE A 5 30.40 -10.73 0.39
N SER A 6 31.52 -11.40 0.08
CA SER A 6 31.79 -12.78 0.48
C SER A 6 31.74 -12.93 2.00
N TYR A 7 32.45 -12.08 2.73
CA TYR A 7 32.45 -12.04 4.19
C TYR A 7 31.03 -11.89 4.77
N LEU A 8 30.17 -11.00 4.20
CA LEU A 8 28.80 -10.83 4.65
C LEU A 8 27.94 -12.09 4.43
N LEU A 9 28.18 -12.81 3.33
CA LEU A 9 27.47 -14.07 3.06
C LEU A 9 27.94 -15.19 3.99
N GLU A 10 29.23 -15.33 4.20
CA GLU A 10 29.86 -16.28 5.10
C GLU A 10 29.46 -16.04 6.56
N SER A 11 29.29 -14.79 6.98
CA SER A 11 28.72 -14.41 8.30
C SER A 11 27.21 -14.67 8.43
N GLY A 12 26.57 -15.36 7.47
CA GLY A 12 25.18 -15.80 7.54
C GLY A 12 24.16 -14.75 7.13
N LEU A 13 24.56 -13.60 6.58
CA LEU A 13 23.59 -12.62 6.07
C LEU A 13 22.88 -13.15 4.84
N LYS A 14 21.55 -13.00 4.82
CA LYS A 14 20.73 -13.40 3.67
C LYS A 14 21.06 -12.54 2.44
N ALA A 15 21.13 -13.15 1.25
CA ALA A 15 21.40 -12.49 -0.03
C ALA A 15 20.61 -11.20 -0.24
N ARG A 16 19.33 -11.14 0.18
CA ARG A 16 18.51 -9.92 0.10
C ARG A 16 19.04 -8.78 0.98
N SER A 17 19.58 -9.08 2.16
CA SER A 17 20.18 -8.07 3.05
C SER A 17 21.50 -7.56 2.48
N VAL A 18 22.31 -8.48 1.92
CA VAL A 18 23.54 -8.13 1.20
C VAL A 18 23.24 -7.24 -0.01
N ASN A 19 22.24 -7.59 -0.83
CA ASN A 19 21.83 -6.79 -1.97
C ASN A 19 21.37 -5.38 -1.57
N ARG A 20 20.70 -5.21 -0.44
CA ARG A 20 20.36 -3.89 0.09
C ARG A 20 21.61 -3.07 0.42
N LYS A 21 22.60 -3.68 1.06
CA LYS A 21 23.87 -3.03 1.38
C LYS A 21 24.65 -2.65 0.10
N ILE A 22 24.66 -3.55 -0.91
CA ILE A 22 25.27 -3.25 -2.23
C ILE A 22 24.56 -2.06 -2.88
N SER A 23 23.23 -2.00 -2.85
CA SER A 23 22.48 -0.88 -3.42
C SER A 23 22.81 0.46 -2.72
N THR A 24 22.99 0.43 -1.40
CA THR A 24 23.42 1.61 -0.64
C THR A 24 24.82 2.07 -1.09
N LEU A 25 25.77 1.15 -1.21
CA LEU A 25 27.12 1.47 -1.69
C LEU A 25 27.11 2.00 -3.13
N LYS A 26 26.35 1.39 -4.04
CA LYS A 26 26.20 1.86 -5.41
C LYS A 26 25.65 3.30 -5.46
N SER A 27 24.65 3.61 -4.63
CA SER A 27 24.10 4.96 -4.53
C SER A 27 25.11 5.96 -3.97
N TYR A 28 25.87 5.56 -2.95
CA TYR A 28 26.90 6.38 -2.32
C TYR A 28 28.04 6.71 -3.31
N PHE A 29 28.62 5.73 -3.97
CA PHE A 29 29.68 5.97 -4.95
C PHE A 29 29.20 6.74 -6.18
N ARG A 30 27.94 6.55 -6.58
CA ARG A 30 27.33 7.38 -7.62
C ARG A 30 27.23 8.85 -7.18
N PHE A 31 26.85 9.10 -5.92
CA PHE A 31 26.84 10.45 -5.37
C PHE A 31 28.23 11.06 -5.35
N LEU A 32 29.26 10.32 -4.89
CA LEU A 32 30.65 10.81 -4.89
C LEU A 32 31.13 11.22 -6.29
N LEU A 33 30.82 10.41 -7.33
CA LEU A 33 31.16 10.76 -8.73
C LEU A 33 30.44 12.04 -9.18
N ILE A 34 29.13 12.17 -8.94
CA ILE A 34 28.34 13.34 -9.35
C ILE A 34 28.83 14.61 -8.64
N SER A 35 29.27 14.47 -7.39
CA SER A 35 29.74 15.56 -6.56
C SER A 35 31.25 15.84 -6.72
N ASN A 36 31.93 15.19 -7.66
CA ASN A 36 33.38 15.31 -7.94
C ASN A 36 34.28 14.99 -6.71
N TYR A 37 33.79 14.16 -5.77
CA TYR A 37 34.59 13.68 -4.63
C TYR A 37 35.39 12.41 -4.96
N SER A 38 35.18 11.79 -6.09
CA SER A 38 35.88 10.59 -6.54
C SER A 38 35.83 10.49 -8.06
N ASP A 39 36.94 10.06 -8.66
CA ASP A 39 37.07 9.87 -10.12
C ASP A 39 36.64 8.46 -10.56
N SER A 40 36.39 7.55 -9.62
CA SER A 40 36.06 6.16 -9.91
C SER A 40 34.94 5.60 -9.04
N ASN A 41 34.24 4.62 -9.59
CA ASN A 41 33.20 3.89 -8.83
C ASN A 41 33.55 2.39 -8.75
N PRO A 42 34.06 1.93 -7.59
CA PRO A 42 34.46 0.54 -7.40
C PRO A 42 33.27 -0.45 -7.36
N THR A 43 32.02 0.07 -7.40
CA THR A 43 30.82 -0.78 -7.36
C THR A 43 30.22 -1.08 -8.74
N LEU A 44 30.76 -0.51 -9.83
CA LEU A 44 30.21 -0.69 -11.20
C LEU A 44 30.16 -2.17 -11.61
N LYS A 45 31.25 -2.91 -11.38
CA LYS A 45 31.38 -4.34 -11.75
C LYS A 45 30.87 -5.30 -10.67
N ILE A 46 30.08 -4.81 -9.69
CA ILE A 46 29.56 -5.65 -8.63
C ILE A 46 28.25 -6.28 -9.05
N THR A 47 28.25 -7.61 -9.14
CA THR A 47 27.05 -8.44 -9.33
C THR A 47 26.37 -8.73 -7.98
N SER A 48 25.07 -8.57 -7.95
CA SER A 48 24.28 -8.86 -6.75
C SER A 48 24.06 -10.37 -6.60
N PRO A 49 24.23 -10.95 -5.39
CA PRO A 49 23.86 -12.33 -5.13
C PRO A 49 22.44 -12.70 -5.57
N LYS A 50 22.27 -13.88 -6.14
CA LYS A 50 20.95 -14.38 -6.55
C LYS A 50 20.05 -14.52 -5.32
N THR A 51 18.81 -14.04 -5.43
CA THR A 51 17.79 -14.21 -4.39
C THR A 51 16.73 -15.19 -4.86
N SER A 52 16.25 -16.05 -3.97
CA SER A 52 15.11 -16.90 -4.30
C SER A 52 13.89 -16.04 -4.64
N LYS A 53 13.23 -16.35 -5.74
CA LYS A 53 11.91 -15.77 -6.06
C LYS A 53 10.90 -16.35 -5.08
N ARG A 54 10.32 -15.52 -4.24
CA ARG A 54 9.19 -15.92 -3.40
C ARG A 54 7.92 -15.76 -4.21
N LEU A 55 7.07 -16.76 -4.18
CA LEU A 55 5.72 -16.62 -4.71
C LEU A 55 5.01 -15.49 -3.97
N PRO A 56 4.25 -14.67 -4.69
CA PRO A 56 3.42 -13.64 -4.09
C PRO A 56 2.43 -14.29 -3.11
N VAL A 57 2.33 -13.72 -1.92
CA VAL A 57 1.39 -14.20 -0.89
C VAL A 57 0.24 -13.21 -0.83
N PHE A 58 -0.98 -13.69 -1.06
CA PHE A 58 -2.21 -12.91 -0.96
C PHE A 58 -3.25 -13.68 -0.14
N ILE A 59 -4.30 -13.02 0.31
CA ILE A 59 -5.42 -13.63 1.03
C ILE A 59 -6.50 -13.97 0.01
N GLU A 60 -7.01 -15.18 0.05
CA GLU A 60 -8.10 -15.67 -0.82
C GLU A 60 -9.37 -14.82 -0.63
N LYS A 61 -10.20 -14.75 -1.69
CA LYS A 61 -11.41 -13.92 -1.73
C LYS A 61 -12.38 -14.25 -0.59
N ASP A 62 -12.61 -15.53 -0.31
CA ASP A 62 -13.53 -15.96 0.75
C ASP A 62 -13.03 -15.56 2.13
N LYS A 63 -11.73 -15.66 2.38
CA LYS A 63 -11.12 -15.19 3.62
C LYS A 63 -11.18 -13.67 3.77
N ILE A 64 -11.11 -12.91 2.67
CA ILE A 64 -11.35 -11.47 2.70
C ILE A 64 -12.83 -11.17 3.01
N ASN A 65 -13.76 -11.93 2.44
CA ASN A 65 -15.17 -11.76 2.73
C ASN A 65 -15.44 -11.98 4.22
N SER A 66 -14.91 -13.07 4.77
CA SER A 66 -15.01 -13.35 6.22
C SER A 66 -14.31 -12.28 7.06
N LEU A 67 -13.13 -11.77 6.60
CA LEU A 67 -12.40 -10.71 7.31
C LEU A 67 -13.20 -9.42 7.44
N LEU A 68 -13.99 -9.06 6.43
CA LEU A 68 -14.79 -7.83 6.38
C LEU A 68 -16.22 -8.03 6.91
N ASP A 69 -16.56 -9.23 7.40
CA ASP A 69 -17.82 -9.49 8.05
C ASP A 69 -17.98 -8.63 9.31
N ALA A 70 -19.17 -8.05 9.48
CA ALA A 70 -19.50 -7.17 10.60
C ALA A 70 -19.29 -7.85 11.97
N ASN A 71 -19.52 -9.17 12.05
CA ASN A 71 -19.41 -9.94 13.29
C ASN A 71 -17.99 -9.98 13.90
N PHE A 72 -16.97 -9.61 13.14
CA PHE A 72 -15.59 -9.53 13.66
C PHE A 72 -15.26 -8.22 14.38
N PHE A 73 -16.12 -7.21 14.24
CA PHE A 73 -15.85 -5.86 14.74
C PHE A 73 -16.85 -5.50 15.84
N GLU A 74 -16.33 -4.91 16.91
CA GLU A 74 -17.16 -4.38 17.98
C GLU A 74 -17.96 -3.16 17.49
N ASP A 75 -19.20 -2.99 17.98
CA ASP A 75 -20.01 -1.81 17.65
C ASP A 75 -19.62 -0.60 18.51
N ASN A 76 -18.35 -0.21 18.39
CA ASN A 76 -17.79 0.96 19.02
C ASN A 76 -16.88 1.72 18.04
N PHE A 77 -16.37 2.87 18.45
CA PHE A 77 -15.48 3.68 17.62
C PHE A 77 -14.29 2.89 17.05
N MET A 78 -13.63 2.07 17.88
CA MET A 78 -12.45 1.30 17.45
C MET A 78 -12.81 0.24 16.42
N GLY A 79 -13.91 -0.48 16.64
CA GLY A 79 -14.35 -1.52 15.71
C GLY A 79 -14.75 -0.95 14.34
N HIS A 80 -15.51 0.14 14.32
CA HIS A 80 -15.84 0.84 13.06
C HIS A 80 -14.60 1.37 12.34
N ARG A 81 -13.69 2.01 13.07
CA ARG A 81 -12.42 2.50 12.53
C ARG A 81 -11.57 1.37 11.94
N ASP A 82 -11.40 0.28 12.69
CA ASP A 82 -10.56 -0.84 12.31
C ASP A 82 -11.11 -1.55 11.06
N LYS A 83 -12.46 -1.69 10.97
CA LYS A 83 -13.13 -2.19 9.76
C LYS A 83 -12.82 -1.32 8.55
N LEU A 84 -13.02 -0.01 8.65
CA LEU A 84 -12.76 0.93 7.56
C LEU A 84 -11.29 0.94 7.13
N ILE A 85 -10.34 0.77 8.05
CA ILE A 85 -8.91 0.64 7.73
C ILE A 85 -8.68 -0.59 6.83
N LEU A 86 -9.27 -1.74 7.17
CA LEU A 86 -9.13 -2.97 6.38
C LEU A 86 -9.81 -2.84 5.01
N GLU A 87 -11.01 -2.26 4.98
CA GLU A 87 -11.76 -1.97 3.76
C GLU A 87 -10.98 -1.06 2.82
N LEU A 88 -10.46 0.07 3.30
CA LEU A 88 -9.65 0.96 2.48
C LEU A 88 -8.42 0.27 1.91
N PHE A 89 -7.69 -0.51 2.70
CA PHE A 89 -6.56 -1.27 2.16
C PHE A 89 -6.97 -2.22 1.05
N TYR A 90 -8.09 -2.93 1.23
CA TYR A 90 -8.52 -3.93 0.26
C TYR A 90 -9.27 -3.35 -0.93
N PHE A 91 -10.12 -2.32 -0.74
CA PHE A 91 -10.88 -1.72 -1.86
C PHE A 91 -10.06 -0.77 -2.73
N THR A 92 -9.01 -0.19 -2.20
CA THR A 92 -8.24 0.84 -2.90
C THR A 92 -6.78 0.48 -3.15
N GLY A 93 -6.27 -0.52 -2.45
CA GLY A 93 -4.85 -0.84 -2.47
C GLY A 93 -3.94 0.29 -1.98
N ILE A 94 -4.43 1.21 -1.17
CA ILE A 94 -3.70 2.36 -0.62
C ILE A 94 -2.45 1.95 0.15
N ARG A 95 -1.41 2.78 0.17
CA ARG A 95 -0.22 2.55 1.01
C ARG A 95 -0.48 2.93 2.45
N LEU A 96 0.21 2.28 3.40
CA LEU A 96 0.09 2.60 4.82
C LEU A 96 0.36 4.08 5.12
N SER A 97 1.40 4.65 4.53
CA SER A 97 1.72 6.07 4.72
C SER A 97 0.66 7.00 4.15
N GLU A 98 0.03 6.63 3.06
CA GLU A 98 -1.06 7.38 2.45
C GLU A 98 -2.31 7.31 3.33
N LEU A 99 -2.72 6.11 3.78
CA LEU A 99 -3.85 5.92 4.69
C LEU A 99 -3.72 6.75 5.97
N LEU A 100 -2.54 6.79 6.57
CA LEU A 100 -2.28 7.57 7.79
C LEU A 100 -2.43 9.09 7.60
N ASN A 101 -2.29 9.57 6.37
CA ASN A 101 -2.34 11.00 6.07
C ASN A 101 -3.69 11.46 5.49
N ILE A 102 -4.66 10.57 5.34
CA ILE A 102 -5.99 10.93 4.82
C ILE A 102 -6.65 11.92 5.76
N SER A 103 -7.00 13.07 5.22
CA SER A 103 -7.90 14.04 5.85
C SER A 103 -9.34 13.81 5.35
N ILE A 104 -10.33 14.24 6.13
CA ILE A 104 -11.73 14.15 5.71
C ILE A 104 -11.97 14.96 4.42
N SER A 105 -11.28 16.09 4.26
CA SER A 105 -11.31 16.93 3.07
C SER A 105 -10.73 16.29 1.80
N ASP A 106 -9.97 15.19 1.94
CA ASP A 106 -9.45 14.44 0.79
C ASP A 106 -10.50 13.52 0.15
N ILE A 107 -11.67 13.36 0.78
CA ILE A 107 -12.75 12.49 0.31
C ILE A 107 -13.75 13.32 -0.48
N ASP A 108 -13.87 13.03 -1.76
CA ASP A 108 -14.90 13.59 -2.63
C ASP A 108 -16.10 12.64 -2.65
N PHE A 109 -17.08 12.95 -1.81
CA PHE A 109 -18.30 12.14 -1.68
C PHE A 109 -19.20 12.22 -2.93
N ASN A 110 -19.16 13.31 -3.67
CA ASN A 110 -19.98 13.49 -4.86
C ASN A 110 -19.46 12.66 -6.03
N ASN A 111 -18.15 12.66 -6.20
CA ASN A 111 -17.48 11.90 -7.25
C ASN A 111 -17.04 10.48 -6.82
N SER A 112 -17.34 10.06 -5.60
CA SER A 112 -16.96 8.75 -5.05
C SER A 112 -15.47 8.45 -5.26
N GLN A 113 -14.59 9.31 -4.77
CA GLN A 113 -13.15 9.19 -4.92
C GLN A 113 -12.41 9.77 -3.73
N ILE A 114 -11.17 9.33 -3.56
CA ILE A 114 -10.28 9.86 -2.54
C ILE A 114 -8.97 10.33 -3.17
N LYS A 115 -8.53 11.51 -2.78
CA LYS A 115 -7.23 12.06 -3.15
C LYS A 115 -6.17 11.56 -2.17
N VAL A 116 -5.06 11.03 -2.68
CA VAL A 116 -3.94 10.58 -1.86
C VAL A 116 -2.62 11.14 -2.36
N LEU A 117 -1.77 11.50 -1.42
CA LEU A 117 -0.44 12.01 -1.67
C LEU A 117 0.58 10.87 -1.63
N GLY A 118 1.13 10.52 -2.78
CA GLY A 118 2.09 9.44 -2.94
C GLY A 118 3.56 9.89 -2.79
N LYS A 119 4.48 8.98 -3.15
CA LYS A 119 5.92 9.27 -3.13
C LYS A 119 6.27 10.44 -4.06
N ARG A 120 7.20 11.31 -3.64
CA ARG A 120 7.63 12.53 -4.35
C ARG A 120 6.52 13.56 -4.52
N ASN A 121 5.62 13.64 -3.56
CA ASN A 121 4.53 14.62 -3.55
C ASN A 121 3.57 14.52 -4.77
N LYS A 122 3.46 13.32 -5.37
CA LYS A 122 2.53 13.10 -6.48
C LYS A 122 1.15 12.73 -5.94
N GLU A 123 0.17 13.53 -6.26
CA GLU A 123 -1.23 13.25 -5.97
C GLU A 123 -1.79 12.23 -6.96
N ARG A 124 -2.74 11.42 -6.52
CA ARG A 124 -3.60 10.61 -7.37
C ARG A 124 -4.98 10.46 -6.76
N LEU A 125 -5.95 10.27 -7.64
CA LEU A 125 -7.33 9.97 -7.26
C LEU A 125 -7.55 8.46 -7.31
N ILE A 126 -8.18 7.92 -6.27
CA ILE A 126 -8.55 6.51 -6.20
C ILE A 126 -10.07 6.43 -6.16
N PRO A 127 -10.72 5.70 -7.07
CA PRO A 127 -12.16 5.49 -7.02
C PRO A 127 -12.55 4.68 -5.77
N LEU A 128 -13.68 5.02 -5.19
CA LEU A 128 -14.29 4.33 -4.06
C LEU A 128 -15.59 3.66 -4.49
N THR A 129 -15.88 2.49 -3.91
CA THR A 129 -17.17 1.83 -4.11
C THR A 129 -18.28 2.59 -3.38
N TYR A 130 -19.51 2.42 -3.82
CA TYR A 130 -20.67 3.06 -3.17
C TYR A 130 -20.81 2.62 -1.69
N SER A 131 -20.59 1.33 -1.41
CA SER A 131 -20.63 0.80 -0.05
C SER A 131 -19.60 1.48 0.85
N LEU A 132 -18.35 1.62 0.39
CA LEU A 132 -17.28 2.25 1.16
C LEU A 132 -17.55 3.75 1.41
N ILE A 133 -18.11 4.45 0.43
CA ILE A 133 -18.54 5.86 0.60
C ILE A 133 -19.62 5.97 1.66
N SER A 134 -20.61 5.07 1.64
CA SER A 134 -21.69 5.04 2.64
C SER A 134 -21.14 4.79 4.04
N ASP A 135 -20.23 3.83 4.20
CA ASP A 135 -19.61 3.50 5.47
C ASP A 135 -18.71 4.64 5.99
N LEU A 136 -17.98 5.31 5.10
CA LEU A 136 -17.19 6.50 5.45
C LEU A 136 -18.08 7.65 5.92
N LYS A 137 -19.19 7.94 5.23
CA LYS A 137 -20.15 8.98 5.65
C LYS A 137 -20.72 8.66 7.03
N ARG A 138 -21.15 7.40 7.24
CA ARG A 138 -21.71 6.95 8.51
C ARG A 138 -20.68 7.08 9.64
N PHE A 139 -19.43 6.70 9.42
CA PHE A 139 -18.37 6.79 10.40
C PHE A 139 -18.07 8.24 10.79
N ILE A 140 -17.91 9.13 9.79
CA ILE A 140 -17.63 10.56 10.01
C ILE A 140 -18.78 11.22 10.77
N ASN A 141 -20.04 10.93 10.41
CA ASN A 141 -21.21 11.52 11.06
C ASN A 141 -21.43 10.97 12.49
N LYS A 142 -21.13 9.66 12.73
CA LYS A 142 -21.29 9.03 14.04
C LYS A 142 -20.24 9.49 15.04
N PHE A 143 -19.02 9.80 14.56
CA PHE A 143 -17.89 10.11 15.43
C PHE A 143 -17.26 11.48 15.07
N ASN A 144 -17.03 12.31 16.06
CA ASN A 144 -16.37 13.62 15.87
C ASN A 144 -14.86 13.43 15.75
N LEU A 145 -14.34 13.38 14.50
CA LEU A 145 -12.98 12.94 14.18
C LEU A 145 -11.94 14.07 14.10
N GLY A 146 -12.32 15.32 13.96
CA GLY A 146 -11.39 16.41 13.63
C GLY A 146 -10.91 16.33 12.18
N ASN A 147 -9.64 16.68 11.90
CA ASN A 147 -9.14 16.78 10.52
C ASN A 147 -8.77 15.42 9.89
N TYR A 148 -8.20 14.48 10.66
CA TYR A 148 -7.75 13.20 10.14
C TYR A 148 -8.86 12.15 10.18
N LEU A 149 -8.97 11.35 9.13
CA LEU A 149 -9.95 10.26 9.05
C LEU A 149 -9.69 9.18 10.11
N PHE A 150 -8.42 8.82 10.34
CA PHE A 150 -8.05 7.77 11.29
C PHE A 150 -7.27 8.32 12.47
N VAL A 151 -7.95 8.29 13.61
CA VAL A 151 -7.43 8.75 14.91
C VAL A 151 -7.53 7.64 15.96
N ASP A 152 -6.84 7.79 17.06
CA ASP A 152 -6.98 6.95 18.25
C ASP A 152 -8.12 7.44 19.17
N GLU A 153 -8.28 6.79 20.30
CA GLU A 153 -9.30 7.09 21.29
C GLU A 153 -9.17 8.54 21.86
N ASN A 154 -7.96 9.09 21.80
CA ASN A 154 -7.65 10.46 22.25
C ASN A 154 -7.69 11.47 21.09
N LYS A 155 -8.29 11.11 19.95
CA LYS A 155 -8.36 11.92 18.72
C LYS A 155 -7.00 12.29 18.13
N LYS A 156 -5.93 11.58 18.52
CA LYS A 156 -4.60 11.74 17.93
C LYS A 156 -4.46 10.89 16.69
N LYS A 157 -3.76 11.41 15.69
CA LYS A 157 -3.47 10.71 14.43
C LYS A 157 -2.85 9.34 14.69
N LEU A 158 -3.33 8.32 13.98
CA LEU A 158 -2.73 6.98 14.07
C LEU A 158 -1.31 6.95 13.52
N TYR A 159 -0.50 6.03 14.06
CA TYR A 159 0.87 5.78 13.61
C TYR A 159 1.03 4.36 13.04
N SER A 160 2.05 4.17 12.21
CA SER A 160 2.26 2.95 11.43
C SER A 160 2.18 1.66 12.25
N LYS A 161 2.80 1.62 13.43
CA LYS A 161 2.82 0.42 14.30
C LYS A 161 1.42 0.06 14.83
N LYS A 162 0.56 1.06 15.12
CA LYS A 162 -0.83 0.81 15.55
C LYS A 162 -1.62 0.17 14.42
N VAL A 163 -1.56 0.72 13.20
CA VAL A 163 -2.24 0.16 12.03
C VAL A 163 -1.72 -1.25 11.68
N TYR A 164 -0.41 -1.49 11.81
CA TYR A 164 0.13 -2.85 11.65
C TYR A 164 -0.47 -3.84 12.64
N ARG A 165 -0.63 -3.45 13.92
CA ARG A 165 -1.24 -4.28 14.95
C ARG A 165 -2.70 -4.57 14.65
N ILE A 166 -3.47 -3.56 14.21
CA ILE A 166 -4.87 -3.71 13.79
C ILE A 166 -4.96 -4.74 12.66
N VAL A 167 -4.26 -4.52 11.57
CA VAL A 167 -4.26 -5.42 10.40
C VAL A 167 -3.83 -6.84 10.78
N ASN A 168 -2.79 -6.99 11.60
CA ASN A 168 -2.32 -8.29 12.06
C ASN A 168 -3.38 -9.00 12.92
N LYS A 169 -4.02 -8.29 13.88
CA LYS A 169 -5.09 -8.81 14.74
C LYS A 169 -6.19 -9.46 13.91
N TYR A 170 -6.71 -8.73 12.94
CA TYR A 170 -7.86 -9.21 12.17
C TYR A 170 -7.50 -10.26 11.12
N ILE A 171 -6.40 -10.10 10.38
CA ILE A 171 -5.95 -11.14 9.43
C ILE A 171 -5.65 -12.47 10.16
N SER A 172 -5.18 -12.42 11.41
CA SER A 172 -4.91 -13.63 12.20
C SER A 172 -6.15 -14.45 12.50
N LYS A 173 -7.33 -13.85 12.51
CA LYS A 173 -8.60 -14.56 12.73
C LYS A 173 -9.03 -15.41 11.53
N VAL A 174 -8.61 -15.04 10.31
CA VAL A 174 -9.10 -15.66 9.07
C VAL A 174 -7.99 -16.36 8.26
N SER A 175 -6.72 -16.18 8.62
CA SER A 175 -5.61 -16.68 7.83
C SER A 175 -4.41 -17.11 8.69
N SER A 176 -3.83 -18.26 8.35
CA SER A 176 -2.58 -18.80 8.94
C SER A 176 -1.30 -18.25 8.31
N LEU A 177 -1.39 -17.26 7.44
CA LEU A 177 -0.23 -16.66 6.78
C LEU A 177 0.81 -16.20 7.80
N LYS A 178 2.10 -16.54 7.56
CA LYS A 178 3.22 -16.11 8.42
C LYS A 178 3.41 -14.58 8.44
N LYS A 179 3.09 -13.89 7.34
CA LYS A 179 3.12 -12.43 7.27
C LYS A 179 1.71 -11.89 7.16
N LYS A 180 1.36 -10.97 8.05
CA LYS A 180 0.05 -10.33 8.13
C LYS A 180 0.28 -8.83 8.25
N SER A 181 0.09 -8.12 7.13
CA SER A 181 0.47 -6.71 7.05
C SER A 181 -0.40 -5.95 6.04
N PRO A 182 -0.45 -4.62 6.11
CA PRO A 182 -1.13 -3.79 5.11
C PRO A 182 -0.72 -4.10 3.67
N HIS A 183 0.55 -4.45 3.44
CA HIS A 183 1.03 -4.82 2.11
C HIS A 183 0.37 -6.09 1.54
N ILE A 184 -0.05 -7.02 2.40
CA ILE A 184 -0.75 -8.23 1.95
C ILE A 184 -2.14 -7.88 1.44
N LEU A 185 -2.88 -7.00 2.14
CA LEU A 185 -4.20 -6.55 1.69
C LEU A 185 -4.11 -5.82 0.33
N ARG A 186 -3.14 -4.91 0.21
CA ARG A 186 -2.87 -4.23 -1.06
C ARG A 186 -2.47 -5.21 -2.18
N HIS A 187 -1.70 -6.25 -1.84
CA HIS A 187 -1.32 -7.27 -2.82
C HIS A 187 -2.53 -8.15 -3.20
N SER A 188 -3.39 -8.50 -2.23
CA SER A 188 -4.65 -9.21 -2.50
C SER A 188 -5.58 -8.40 -3.40
N PHE A 189 -5.72 -7.09 -3.16
CA PHE A 189 -6.43 -6.19 -4.07
C PHE A 189 -5.91 -6.30 -5.50
N ALA A 190 -4.59 -6.12 -5.70
CA ALA A 190 -3.99 -6.16 -7.03
C ALA A 190 -4.19 -7.53 -7.71
N THR A 191 -4.01 -8.63 -6.97
CA THR A 191 -4.16 -9.99 -7.48
C THR A 191 -5.61 -10.29 -7.85
N HIS A 192 -6.56 -9.90 -7.01
CA HIS A 192 -7.98 -10.15 -7.29
C HIS A 192 -8.49 -9.31 -8.47
N MET A 193 -8.07 -8.05 -8.57
CA MET A 193 -8.36 -7.20 -9.74
C MET A 193 -7.83 -7.84 -11.04
N LEU A 194 -6.58 -8.32 -11.00
CA LEU A 194 -5.96 -8.97 -12.16
C LEU A 194 -6.69 -10.28 -12.55
N ASN A 195 -7.02 -11.11 -11.56
CA ASN A 195 -7.74 -12.37 -11.76
C ASN A 195 -9.17 -12.14 -12.30
N ASN A 196 -9.76 -10.99 -12.00
CA ASN A 196 -11.06 -10.58 -12.53
C ASN A 196 -10.95 -9.84 -13.89
N GLY A 197 -9.78 -9.88 -14.54
CA GLY A 197 -9.58 -9.36 -15.89
C GLY A 197 -9.27 -7.87 -15.98
N ALA A 198 -8.95 -7.20 -14.87
CA ALA A 198 -8.53 -5.81 -14.94
C ALA A 198 -7.21 -5.63 -15.69
N ASP A 199 -7.12 -4.60 -16.53
CA ASP A 199 -5.88 -4.23 -17.20
C ASP A 199 -4.77 -3.89 -16.18
N ILE A 200 -3.59 -4.48 -16.38
CA ILE A 200 -2.46 -4.33 -15.47
C ILE A 200 -1.98 -2.87 -15.34
N ASN A 201 -2.13 -2.05 -16.39
CA ASN A 201 -1.74 -0.65 -16.35
C ASN A 201 -2.74 0.17 -15.54
N ALA A 202 -4.05 -0.15 -15.63
CA ALA A 202 -5.06 0.46 -14.76
C ALA A 202 -4.80 0.13 -13.29
N ILE A 203 -4.45 -1.13 -12.97
CA ILE A 203 -4.07 -1.51 -11.60
C ILE A 203 -2.83 -0.76 -11.13
N LYS A 204 -1.78 -0.65 -11.97
CA LYS A 204 -0.56 0.11 -11.65
C LYS A 204 -0.87 1.59 -11.40
N GLU A 205 -1.79 2.17 -12.15
CA GLU A 205 -2.22 3.57 -12.00
C GLU A 205 -2.95 3.78 -10.67
N ILE A 206 -3.95 2.96 -10.35
CA ILE A 206 -4.64 2.99 -9.05
C ILE A 206 -3.63 2.85 -7.90
N LEU A 207 -2.68 1.93 -8.03
CA LEU A 207 -1.66 1.70 -7.01
C LEU A 207 -0.59 2.80 -6.95
N GLY A 208 -0.44 3.65 -7.97
CA GLY A 208 0.58 4.69 -8.01
C GLY A 208 1.99 4.11 -8.08
N HIS A 209 2.25 3.18 -9.01
CA HIS A 209 3.59 2.65 -9.28
C HIS A 209 4.36 3.63 -10.16
N SER A 210 5.56 4.05 -9.74
CA SER A 210 6.35 5.15 -10.29
C SER A 210 7.03 4.88 -11.66
N ASN A 211 6.87 3.71 -12.26
CA ASN A 211 7.54 3.33 -13.52
C ASN A 211 6.72 3.61 -14.80
N LEU A 212 5.62 4.33 -14.70
CA LEU A 212 4.99 4.91 -15.88
C LEU A 212 5.51 6.34 -16.01
N SER A 213 6.23 6.59 -17.11
CA SER A 213 6.82 7.87 -17.47
C SER A 213 5.80 9.01 -17.41
N ALA A 214 6.30 10.18 -16.96
CA ALA A 214 5.73 11.50 -17.12
C ALA A 214 4.30 11.70 -16.59
N THR A 215 4.19 12.68 -15.71
CA THR A 215 3.01 13.48 -15.37
C THR A 215 1.75 13.10 -16.16
N GLN A 216 1.09 12.02 -15.78
CA GLN A 216 -0.27 11.79 -16.28
C GLN A 216 -1.15 12.86 -15.65
N ILE A 217 -1.49 13.86 -16.45
CA ILE A 217 -2.57 14.79 -16.15
C ILE A 217 -3.83 13.92 -16.05
N TYR A 218 -4.38 13.79 -14.83
CA TYR A 218 -5.65 13.09 -14.64
C TYR A 218 -6.75 13.86 -15.34
N THR A 219 -7.03 13.49 -16.57
CA THR A 219 -8.18 14.02 -17.32
C THR A 219 -9.45 13.36 -16.78
N HIS A 220 -10.59 14.02 -16.95
CA HIS A 220 -11.89 13.48 -16.56
C HIS A 220 -12.15 12.09 -17.21
N ASN A 221 -11.64 11.84 -18.41
CA ASN A 221 -11.75 10.58 -19.13
C ASN A 221 -10.90 9.45 -18.49
N SER A 222 -9.68 9.77 -17.99
CA SER A 222 -8.85 8.75 -17.32
C SER A 222 -9.48 8.28 -16.00
N ILE A 223 -10.04 9.20 -15.22
CA ILE A 223 -10.72 8.86 -13.96
C ILE A 223 -11.98 8.02 -14.22
N LYS A 224 -12.78 8.36 -15.26
CA LYS A 224 -13.95 7.57 -15.66
C LYS A 224 -13.56 6.15 -16.06
N LYS A 225 -12.46 5.99 -16.81
CA LYS A 225 -11.91 4.67 -17.18
C LYS A 225 -11.49 3.87 -15.93
N LEU A 226 -10.78 4.50 -14.99
CA LEU A 226 -10.37 3.84 -13.75
C LEU A 226 -11.56 3.39 -12.90
N LYS A 227 -12.60 4.22 -12.79
CA LYS A 227 -13.85 3.86 -12.10
C LYS A 227 -14.53 2.65 -12.75
N ASN A 228 -14.59 2.59 -14.08
CA ASN A 228 -15.19 1.46 -14.78
C ASN A 228 -14.39 0.18 -14.56
N VAL A 229 -13.06 0.22 -14.70
CA VAL A 229 -12.19 -0.94 -14.43
C VAL A 229 -12.33 -1.38 -12.98
N HIS A 230 -12.33 -0.46 -12.03
CA HIS A 230 -12.51 -0.78 -10.62
C HIS A 230 -13.87 -1.41 -10.37
N LYS A 231 -14.96 -0.84 -10.91
CA LYS A 231 -16.31 -1.37 -10.75
C LYS A 231 -16.47 -2.76 -11.37
N GLN A 232 -15.88 -3.01 -12.55
CA GLN A 232 -16.01 -4.31 -13.24
C GLN A 232 -15.17 -5.42 -12.62
N ALA A 233 -13.97 -5.09 -12.16
CA ALA A 233 -12.99 -6.08 -11.73
C ALA A 233 -12.82 -6.21 -10.22
N HIS A 234 -13.30 -5.24 -9.43
CA HIS A 234 -13.19 -5.36 -7.98
C HIS A 234 -14.23 -6.35 -7.43
N PRO A 235 -13.85 -7.34 -6.60
CA PRO A 235 -14.73 -8.39 -6.13
C PRO A 235 -15.93 -7.93 -5.28
N LYS A 236 -15.90 -6.69 -4.80
CA LYS A 236 -16.95 -6.05 -3.95
C LYS A 236 -17.34 -4.66 -4.46
N ALA A 237 -17.16 -4.39 -5.77
CA ALA A 237 -17.60 -3.13 -6.37
C ALA A 237 -19.09 -3.16 -6.68
#